data_38c24fda1b94298d0ac1fdb1e8b21992
#
_entry.id   38c24fda1b94298d0ac1fdb1e8b21992
#
_cell.length_a   1.000
_cell.length_b   1.000
_cell.length_c   1.000
_cell.angle_alpha   90.00
_cell.angle_beta   90.00
_cell.angle_gamma   90.00
#
_symmetry.space_group_name_H-M   'P 1'
#
loop_
_entity.id
_entity.type
_entity.pdbx_description
1 polymer ?
#
loop_
_entity_poly.entity_id
_entity_poly.type
_entity_poly.pdbx_seq_one_letter_code
_entity_poly.pdbx_strand_id
1 'polypeptide(L)'
;LVESGHEIICVVAQPDKPKGRGKKLVSPPTIERARELGLPTKQPRAVRRGPFVEWMKSAGADLAVVIAYGRILIPELLEAPTLGCINVHASLLPKYRGAAPIHWAIINGETETGVCTMQMDEGMDTGDVLLERKLVIKTDETTAELWDRLAEFGARTLIETLENLEQITPKVQKHDAATHAPLITKG
;
A
#
# COMPACT_ATOMS: atom_id res chain seq x y z
N LEU A 1 11.52 -3.17 6.10
CA LEU A 1 12.20 -3.79 4.94
C LEU A 1 13.72 -3.66 5.05
N VAL A 2 14.25 -2.47 5.33
CA VAL A 2 15.72 -2.28 5.48
C VAL A 2 16.30 -3.19 6.56
N GLU A 3 15.63 -3.26 7.72
CA GLU A 3 16.07 -4.08 8.86
C GLU A 3 15.85 -5.59 8.66
N SER A 4 15.02 -5.97 7.68
CA SER A 4 14.73 -7.38 7.36
C SER A 4 15.65 -7.97 6.27
N GLY A 5 16.73 -7.27 5.90
CA GLY A 5 17.74 -7.78 4.99
C GLY A 5 17.41 -7.69 3.50
N HIS A 6 16.30 -7.05 3.13
CA HIS A 6 15.95 -6.82 1.73
C HIS A 6 16.77 -5.66 1.16
N GLU A 7 17.28 -5.81 -0.05
CA GLU A 7 17.89 -4.73 -0.81
C GLU A 7 16.81 -3.77 -1.35
N ILE A 8 16.88 -2.51 -0.97
CA ILE A 8 15.95 -1.48 -1.42
C ILE A 8 16.55 -0.74 -2.61
N ILE A 9 16.15 -1.11 -3.82
CA ILE A 9 16.61 -0.48 -5.05
C ILE A 9 16.20 0.98 -5.12
N CYS A 10 14.97 1.30 -4.73
CA CYS A 10 14.47 2.67 -4.77
C CYS A 10 13.17 2.82 -3.94
N VAL A 11 13.02 3.96 -3.29
CA VAL A 11 11.75 4.38 -2.67
C VAL A 11 11.05 5.37 -3.60
N VAL A 12 9.83 5.02 -4.01
CA VAL A 12 9.02 5.82 -4.93
C VAL A 12 7.84 6.41 -4.21
N ALA A 13 7.63 7.73 -4.32
CA ALA A 13 6.45 8.37 -3.76
C ALA A 13 5.91 9.46 -4.69
N GLN A 14 4.77 10.03 -4.33
CA GLN A 14 4.23 11.19 -5.05
C GLN A 14 5.15 12.41 -4.92
N PRO A 15 5.12 13.33 -5.90
CA PRO A 15 5.86 14.59 -5.82
C PRO A 15 5.52 15.40 -4.57
N ASP A 16 6.46 16.23 -4.14
CA ASP A 16 6.26 17.19 -3.06
C ASP A 16 5.00 18.03 -3.28
N LYS A 17 4.27 18.26 -2.22
CA LYS A 17 3.01 19.04 -2.26
C LYS A 17 3.10 20.27 -1.35
N PRO A 18 2.48 21.40 -1.74
CA PRO A 18 2.36 22.54 -0.86
C PRO A 18 1.57 22.19 0.40
N LYS A 19 2.10 22.50 1.59
CA LYS A 19 1.44 22.27 2.88
C LYS A 19 1.46 23.53 3.73
N GLY A 20 0.38 23.74 4.50
CA GLY A 20 0.24 24.86 5.44
C GLY A 20 -0.04 26.22 4.76
N ARG A 21 -0.18 27.27 5.60
CA ARG A 21 -0.53 28.63 5.16
C ARG A 21 0.53 29.26 4.24
N GLY A 22 1.80 28.89 4.38
CA GLY A 22 2.90 29.39 3.54
C GLY A 22 3.14 28.60 2.25
N LYS A 23 2.31 27.61 1.92
CA LYS A 23 2.46 26.74 0.74
C LYS A 23 3.87 26.16 0.54
N LYS A 24 4.62 25.97 1.63
CA LYS A 24 5.96 25.36 1.59
C LYS A 24 5.83 23.94 1.01
N LEU A 25 6.69 23.61 0.05
CA LEU A 25 6.76 22.26 -0.48
C LEU A 25 7.26 21.28 0.59
N VAL A 26 6.51 20.21 0.81
CA VAL A 26 6.83 19.18 1.79
C VAL A 26 6.87 17.83 1.07
N SER A 27 7.95 17.12 1.28
CA SER A 27 8.11 15.76 0.77
C SER A 27 7.21 14.78 1.54
N PRO A 28 6.76 13.69 0.90
CA PRO A 28 6.14 12.59 1.62
C PRO A 28 7.05 12.04 2.72
N PRO A 29 6.53 11.64 3.89
CA PRO A 29 7.35 11.11 4.99
C PRO A 29 8.24 9.93 4.58
N THR A 30 7.78 9.08 3.66
CA THR A 30 8.57 7.97 3.11
C THR A 30 9.82 8.44 2.36
N ILE A 31 9.75 9.57 1.66
CA ILE A 31 10.91 10.15 0.96
C ILE A 31 11.89 10.76 1.97
N GLU A 32 11.39 11.45 2.97
CA GLU A 32 12.25 12.01 4.04
C GLU A 32 13.00 10.87 4.73
N ARG A 33 12.30 9.82 5.13
CA ARG A 33 12.91 8.66 5.78
C ARG A 33 13.90 7.92 4.88
N ALA A 34 13.59 7.77 3.59
CA ALA A 34 14.50 7.15 2.63
C ALA A 34 15.80 7.93 2.49
N ARG A 35 15.73 9.27 2.46
CA ARG A 35 16.91 10.14 2.40
C ARG A 35 17.78 10.03 3.66
N GLU A 36 17.15 9.99 4.85
CA GLU A 36 17.87 9.77 6.12
C GLU A 36 18.63 8.42 6.13
N LEU A 37 18.07 7.41 5.48
CA LEU A 37 18.68 6.09 5.35
C LEU A 37 19.65 5.97 4.17
N GLY A 38 19.86 7.04 3.39
CA GLY A 38 20.73 7.02 2.22
C GLY A 38 20.19 6.21 1.04
N LEU A 39 18.88 5.92 1.02
CA LEU A 39 18.25 5.12 -0.03
C LEU A 39 17.96 5.95 -1.29
N PRO A 40 18.08 5.37 -2.49
CA PRO A 40 17.67 6.04 -3.73
C PRO A 40 16.17 6.39 -3.70
N THR A 41 15.81 7.57 -4.22
CA THR A 41 14.42 8.04 -4.23
C THR A 41 13.98 8.50 -5.61
N LYS A 42 12.70 8.30 -5.94
CA LYS A 42 12.04 8.86 -7.14
C LYS A 42 10.67 9.41 -6.81
N GLN A 43 10.33 10.54 -7.44
CA GLN A 43 9.03 11.19 -7.28
C GLN A 43 8.44 11.52 -8.67
N PRO A 44 8.02 10.51 -9.44
CA PRO A 44 7.55 10.70 -10.81
C PRO A 44 6.23 11.49 -10.85
N ARG A 45 6.15 12.50 -11.73
CA ARG A 45 4.90 13.23 -11.99
C ARG A 45 3.92 12.39 -12.80
N ALA A 46 4.41 11.57 -13.71
CA ALA A 46 3.63 10.65 -14.52
C ALA A 46 4.06 9.20 -14.26
N VAL A 47 3.07 8.31 -14.06
CA VAL A 47 3.29 6.88 -13.82
C VAL A 47 2.65 5.99 -14.88
N ARG A 48 1.93 6.58 -15.84
CA ARG A 48 1.25 5.82 -16.90
C ARG A 48 2.02 5.84 -18.23
N ARG A 49 3.09 6.63 -18.34
CA ARG A 49 3.91 6.78 -19.54
C ARG A 49 5.22 7.49 -19.21
N GLY A 50 6.20 7.35 -20.10
CA GLY A 50 7.44 8.12 -20.07
C GLY A 50 8.54 7.50 -19.20
N PRO A 51 9.54 8.30 -18.80
CA PRO A 51 10.80 7.80 -18.27
C PRO A 51 10.70 6.90 -17.03
N PHE A 52 9.62 7.06 -16.25
CA PHE A 52 9.43 6.23 -15.05
C PHE A 52 9.07 4.79 -15.41
N VAL A 53 8.23 4.59 -16.44
CA VAL A 53 7.86 3.24 -16.90
C VAL A 53 9.08 2.52 -17.45
N GLU A 54 9.86 3.21 -18.27
CA GLU A 54 11.12 2.65 -18.83
C GLU A 54 12.14 2.33 -17.74
N TRP A 55 12.26 3.22 -16.74
CA TRP A 55 13.11 2.94 -15.59
C TRP A 55 12.65 1.71 -14.80
N MET A 56 11.36 1.56 -14.50
CA MET A 56 10.84 0.40 -13.78
C MET A 56 11.16 -0.91 -14.49
N LYS A 57 11.01 -0.94 -15.82
CA LYS A 57 11.35 -2.11 -16.65
C LYS A 57 12.83 -2.48 -16.60
N SER A 58 13.71 -1.49 -16.43
CA SER A 58 15.16 -1.67 -16.40
C SER A 58 15.74 -1.74 -14.99
N ALA A 59 14.95 -1.52 -13.95
CA ALA A 59 15.44 -1.43 -12.57
C ALA A 59 15.93 -2.76 -12.01
N GLY A 60 15.51 -3.89 -12.59
CA GLY A 60 15.91 -5.23 -12.12
C GLY A 60 15.33 -5.57 -10.74
N ALA A 61 14.17 -5.00 -10.40
CA ALA A 61 13.52 -5.33 -9.14
C ALA A 61 12.87 -6.71 -9.20
N ASP A 62 13.06 -7.51 -8.17
CA ASP A 62 12.32 -8.78 -8.04
C ASP A 62 10.87 -8.52 -7.67
N LEU A 63 10.60 -7.54 -6.83
CA LEU A 63 9.28 -7.25 -6.31
C LEU A 63 9.09 -5.74 -6.11
N ALA A 64 7.87 -5.24 -6.33
CA ALA A 64 7.47 -3.92 -5.90
C ALA A 64 6.46 -4.01 -4.75
N VAL A 65 6.74 -3.32 -3.65
CA VAL A 65 5.80 -3.17 -2.53
C VAL A 65 5.07 -1.84 -2.66
N VAL A 66 3.75 -1.88 -2.66
CA VAL A 66 2.88 -0.70 -2.82
C VAL A 66 2.08 -0.49 -1.55
N ILE A 67 2.21 0.69 -0.94
CA ILE A 67 1.48 1.05 0.28
C ILE A 67 0.97 2.48 0.12
N ALA A 68 -0.35 2.65 0.12
CA ALA A 68 -1.01 3.97 0.06
C ALA A 68 -0.44 4.92 -1.00
N TYR A 69 -0.01 4.39 -2.15
CA TYR A 69 0.62 5.19 -3.20
C TYR A 69 -0.35 6.19 -3.85
N GLY A 70 -1.65 5.85 -3.87
CA GLY A 70 -2.72 6.73 -4.33
C GLY A 70 -2.71 7.00 -5.84
N ARG A 71 -2.16 6.07 -6.63
CA ARG A 71 -2.22 6.08 -8.09
C ARG A 71 -2.46 4.67 -8.61
N ILE A 72 -3.27 4.59 -9.66
CA ILE A 72 -3.49 3.33 -10.39
C ILE A 72 -2.23 3.03 -11.22
N LEU A 73 -1.68 1.85 -11.03
CA LEU A 73 -0.56 1.33 -11.82
C LEU A 73 -1.10 0.70 -13.11
N ILE A 74 -0.40 0.93 -14.20
CA ILE A 74 -0.70 0.30 -15.49
C ILE A 74 -0.11 -1.11 -15.54
N PRO A 75 -0.59 -2.01 -16.43
CA PRO A 75 -0.07 -3.37 -16.56
C PRO A 75 1.45 -3.43 -16.66
N GLU A 76 2.05 -2.55 -17.46
CA GLU A 76 3.50 -2.51 -17.66
C GLU A 76 4.30 -2.23 -16.37
N LEU A 77 3.71 -1.57 -15.37
CA LEU A 77 4.32 -1.36 -14.07
C LEU A 77 4.06 -2.52 -13.11
N LEU A 78 2.90 -3.16 -13.22
CA LEU A 78 2.54 -4.34 -12.43
C LEU A 78 3.42 -5.54 -12.79
N GLU A 79 3.77 -5.67 -14.07
CA GLU A 79 4.56 -6.76 -14.63
C GLU A 79 6.08 -6.49 -14.66
N ALA A 80 6.51 -5.25 -14.39
CA ALA A 80 7.91 -4.87 -14.46
C ALA A 80 8.81 -5.63 -13.46
N PRO A 81 8.42 -5.83 -12.18
CA PRO A 81 9.14 -6.71 -11.27
C PRO A 81 8.85 -8.18 -11.58
N THR A 82 9.84 -9.05 -11.45
CA THR A 82 9.71 -10.49 -11.77
C THR A 82 8.63 -11.21 -10.97
N LEU A 83 8.42 -10.81 -9.72
CA LEU A 83 7.37 -11.31 -8.82
C LEU A 83 6.15 -10.38 -8.76
N GLY A 84 6.09 -9.37 -9.65
CA GLY A 84 5.00 -8.43 -9.72
C GLY A 84 4.96 -7.42 -8.58
N CYS A 85 3.76 -6.99 -8.20
CA CYS A 85 3.54 -5.98 -7.18
C CYS A 85 2.68 -6.53 -6.03
N ILE A 86 3.10 -6.30 -4.80
CA ILE A 86 2.32 -6.63 -3.59
C ILE A 86 1.82 -5.33 -2.97
N ASN A 87 0.51 -5.25 -2.71
CA ASN A 87 -0.08 -4.15 -1.95
C ASN A 87 -0.36 -4.56 -0.51
N VAL A 88 -0.17 -3.62 0.42
CA VAL A 88 -0.63 -3.74 1.81
C VAL A 88 -1.91 -2.93 1.95
N HIS A 89 -3.03 -3.62 2.14
CA HIS A 89 -4.36 -3.01 2.23
C HIS A 89 -4.91 -3.10 3.65
N ALA A 90 -5.41 -1.98 4.18
CA ALA A 90 -5.85 -1.86 5.56
C ALA A 90 -7.30 -2.29 5.76
N SER A 91 -7.67 -3.47 5.28
CA SER A 91 -8.95 -4.13 5.54
C SER A 91 -8.83 -5.64 5.40
N LEU A 92 -9.89 -6.35 5.79
CA LEU A 92 -10.08 -7.78 5.51
C LEU A 92 -10.78 -7.94 4.15
N LEU A 93 -9.99 -7.99 3.07
CA LEU A 93 -10.52 -8.14 1.72
C LEU A 93 -11.38 -9.43 1.59
N PRO A 94 -12.47 -9.38 0.84
CA PRO A 94 -12.86 -8.35 -0.15
C PRO A 94 -13.66 -7.18 0.42
N LYS A 95 -13.80 -7.05 1.74
CA LYS A 95 -14.45 -5.89 2.35
C LYS A 95 -13.59 -4.63 2.23
N TYR A 96 -14.23 -3.49 2.01
CA TYR A 96 -13.60 -2.17 2.03
C TYR A 96 -12.48 -1.99 0.99
N ARG A 97 -12.69 -2.45 -0.25
CA ARG A 97 -11.84 -2.09 -1.38
C ARG A 97 -11.88 -0.59 -1.60
N GLY A 98 -10.73 0.04 -1.89
CA GLY A 98 -10.66 1.46 -2.23
C GLY A 98 -9.82 2.29 -1.27
N ALA A 99 -10.04 3.61 -1.29
CA ALA A 99 -9.09 4.59 -0.77
C ALA A 99 -9.14 4.84 0.74
N ALA A 100 -10.25 4.50 1.43
CA ALA A 100 -10.46 4.89 2.83
C ALA A 100 -10.96 3.75 3.74
N PRO A 101 -10.39 2.52 3.68
CA PRO A 101 -10.89 1.36 4.42
C PRO A 101 -10.96 1.59 5.93
N ILE A 102 -9.96 2.23 6.52
CA ILE A 102 -9.88 2.50 7.96
C ILE A 102 -11.03 3.41 8.43
N HIS A 103 -11.31 4.47 7.65
CA HIS A 103 -12.39 5.39 7.98
C HIS A 103 -13.74 4.69 7.92
N TRP A 104 -13.98 3.90 6.88
CA TRP A 104 -15.25 3.19 6.71
C TRP A 104 -15.45 2.09 7.72
N ALA A 105 -14.40 1.44 8.21
CA ALA A 105 -14.50 0.50 9.31
C ALA A 105 -15.02 1.18 10.59
N ILE A 106 -14.50 2.36 10.93
CA ILE A 106 -14.97 3.15 12.09
C ILE A 106 -16.40 3.68 11.86
N ILE A 107 -16.70 4.27 10.69
CA ILE A 107 -18.02 4.83 10.36
C ILE A 107 -19.10 3.76 10.45
N ASN A 108 -18.81 2.54 10.01
CA ASN A 108 -19.76 1.43 10.02
C ASN A 108 -19.83 0.71 11.36
N GLY A 109 -19.06 1.15 12.38
CA GLY A 109 -19.08 0.54 13.71
C GLY A 109 -18.55 -0.89 13.73
N GLU A 110 -17.61 -1.22 12.85
CA GLU A 110 -16.97 -2.53 12.87
C GLU A 110 -16.22 -2.75 14.19
N THR A 111 -16.28 -3.95 14.72
CA THR A 111 -15.55 -4.35 15.93
C THR A 111 -14.22 -5.03 15.61
N GLU A 112 -14.04 -5.43 14.36
CA GLU A 112 -12.84 -6.08 13.84
C GLU A 112 -12.50 -5.50 12.46
N THR A 113 -11.24 -5.30 12.21
CA THR A 113 -10.67 -4.99 10.90
C THR A 113 -9.38 -5.80 10.70
N GLY A 114 -8.52 -5.38 9.82
CA GLY A 114 -7.24 -6.05 9.64
C GLY A 114 -6.41 -5.48 8.52
N VAL A 115 -5.43 -6.26 8.14
CA VAL A 115 -4.55 -5.99 7.00
C VAL A 115 -4.51 -7.21 6.10
N CYS A 116 -4.59 -6.98 4.81
CA CYS A 116 -4.26 -7.97 3.79
C CYS A 116 -3.02 -7.53 3.00
N THR A 117 -2.10 -8.46 2.77
CA THR A 117 -1.19 -8.35 1.63
C THR A 117 -1.83 -9.05 0.45
N MET A 118 -1.77 -8.45 -0.72
CA MET A 118 -2.35 -9.01 -1.94
C MET A 118 -1.44 -8.83 -3.14
N GLN A 119 -1.45 -9.79 -4.04
CA GLN A 119 -0.86 -9.64 -5.37
C GLN A 119 -1.72 -8.63 -6.15
N MET A 120 -1.10 -7.59 -6.69
CA MET A 120 -1.85 -6.58 -7.44
C MET A 120 -2.20 -7.06 -8.84
N ASP A 121 -3.39 -6.70 -9.27
CA ASP A 121 -3.89 -6.82 -10.64
C ASP A 121 -4.32 -5.44 -11.17
N GLU A 122 -4.95 -5.39 -12.34
CA GLU A 122 -5.43 -4.15 -12.95
C GLU A 122 -6.64 -3.54 -12.24
N GLY A 123 -7.32 -4.30 -11.40
CA GLY A 123 -8.50 -3.88 -10.64
C GLY A 123 -8.15 -3.08 -9.39
N MET A 124 -9.17 -2.44 -8.81
CA MET A 124 -9.02 -1.75 -7.54
C MET A 124 -9.17 -2.74 -6.40
N ASP A 125 -8.04 -3.12 -5.79
CA ASP A 125 -7.96 -4.04 -4.66
C ASP A 125 -8.67 -5.39 -4.92
N THR A 126 -8.55 -5.90 -6.16
CA THR A 126 -9.20 -7.13 -6.62
C THR A 126 -8.30 -8.35 -6.64
N GLY A 127 -7.00 -8.15 -6.57
CA GLY A 127 -6.00 -9.20 -6.67
C GLY A 127 -6.05 -10.23 -5.54
N ASP A 128 -5.37 -11.33 -5.73
CA ASP A 128 -5.39 -12.45 -4.79
C ASP A 128 -4.74 -12.12 -3.46
N VAL A 129 -5.40 -12.49 -2.37
CA VAL A 129 -4.89 -12.28 -1.00
C VAL A 129 -3.78 -13.28 -0.71
N LEU A 130 -2.61 -12.76 -0.32
CA LEU A 130 -1.45 -13.55 0.08
C LEU A 130 -1.52 -13.90 1.57
N LEU A 131 -1.71 -12.91 2.41
CA LEU A 131 -1.81 -13.06 3.84
C LEU A 131 -2.86 -12.11 4.43
N GLU A 132 -3.64 -12.60 5.37
CA GLU A 132 -4.63 -11.83 6.11
C GLU A 132 -4.33 -11.88 7.59
N ARG A 133 -4.39 -10.75 8.27
CA ARG A 133 -4.24 -10.62 9.71
C ARG A 133 -5.34 -9.74 10.29
N LYS A 134 -6.04 -10.25 11.29
CA LYS A 134 -7.17 -9.59 11.96
C LYS A 134 -6.71 -8.72 13.11
N LEU A 135 -7.40 -7.62 13.33
CA LEU A 135 -7.17 -6.68 14.41
C LEU A 135 -8.50 -6.23 14.99
N VAL A 136 -8.65 -6.36 16.30
CA VAL A 136 -9.83 -5.85 17.01
C VAL A 136 -9.77 -4.33 17.09
N ILE A 137 -10.88 -3.67 16.75
CA ILE A 137 -11.08 -2.23 16.96
C ILE A 137 -11.51 -2.03 18.41
N LYS A 138 -10.80 -1.16 19.14
CA LYS A 138 -11.15 -0.88 20.55
C LYS A 138 -12.41 -0.03 20.64
N THR A 139 -13.14 -0.19 21.75
CA THR A 139 -14.25 0.73 22.07
C THR A 139 -13.71 2.16 22.12
N ASP A 140 -14.42 3.09 21.49
CA ASP A 140 -14.06 4.52 21.40
C ASP A 140 -12.74 4.82 20.65
N GLU A 141 -12.20 3.86 19.89
CA GLU A 141 -11.01 4.08 19.08
C GLU A 141 -11.29 5.04 17.91
N THR A 142 -10.48 6.07 17.81
CA THR A 142 -10.56 7.02 16.70
C THR A 142 -9.89 6.45 15.43
N THR A 143 -10.25 7.01 14.27
CA THR A 143 -9.59 6.66 13.01
C THR A 143 -8.07 6.88 13.06
N ALA A 144 -7.60 7.91 13.75
CA ALA A 144 -6.17 8.20 13.86
C ALA A 144 -5.42 7.13 14.67
N GLU A 145 -5.98 6.72 15.81
CA GLU A 145 -5.40 5.67 16.66
C GLU A 145 -5.38 4.32 15.93
N LEU A 146 -6.49 3.98 15.26
CA LEU A 146 -6.56 2.77 14.46
C LEU A 146 -5.58 2.79 13.28
N TRP A 147 -5.38 3.98 12.66
CA TRP A 147 -4.41 4.16 11.58
C TRP A 147 -2.99 3.80 12.03
N ASP A 148 -2.54 4.34 13.17
CA ASP A 148 -1.20 4.09 13.68
C ASP A 148 -0.99 2.60 14.01
N ARG A 149 -1.98 1.96 14.61
CA ARG A 149 -1.95 0.53 14.90
C ARG A 149 -1.90 -0.32 13.64
N LEU A 150 -2.72 0.01 12.63
CA LEU A 150 -2.75 -0.71 11.36
C LEU A 150 -1.46 -0.48 10.54
N ALA A 151 -0.83 0.68 10.65
CA ALA A 151 0.44 0.94 9.98
C ALA A 151 1.56 0.01 10.50
N GLU A 152 1.69 -0.11 11.83
CA GLU A 152 2.65 -1.03 12.45
C GLU A 152 2.30 -2.50 12.15
N PHE A 153 1.01 -2.83 12.27
CA PHE A 153 0.52 -4.18 12.02
C PHE A 153 0.70 -4.60 10.56
N GLY A 154 0.46 -3.68 9.62
CA GLY A 154 0.68 -3.88 8.20
C GLY A 154 2.15 -4.08 7.84
N ALA A 155 3.05 -3.34 8.49
CA ALA A 155 4.48 -3.53 8.29
C ALA A 155 4.93 -4.95 8.71
N ARG A 156 4.46 -5.45 9.84
CA ARG A 156 4.75 -6.82 10.32
C ARG A 156 4.15 -7.87 9.37
N THR A 157 2.90 -7.68 8.95
CA THR A 157 2.22 -8.59 8.01
C THR A 157 2.95 -8.64 6.66
N LEU A 158 3.47 -7.51 6.19
CA LEU A 158 4.27 -7.48 4.98
C LEU A 158 5.57 -8.29 5.13
N ILE A 159 6.33 -8.09 6.21
CA ILE A 159 7.57 -8.84 6.45
C ILE A 159 7.27 -10.35 6.47
N GLU A 160 6.25 -10.77 7.22
CA GLU A 160 5.82 -12.17 7.27
C GLU A 160 5.45 -12.71 5.88
N THR A 161 4.78 -11.90 5.05
CA THR A 161 4.44 -12.27 3.67
C THR A 161 5.71 -12.49 2.84
N LEU A 162 6.68 -11.58 2.93
CA LEU A 162 7.91 -11.67 2.14
C LEU A 162 8.78 -12.86 2.57
N GLU A 163 8.88 -13.13 3.86
CA GLU A 163 9.63 -14.28 4.40
C GLU A 163 9.05 -15.63 3.98
N ASN A 164 7.75 -15.68 3.70
CA ASN A 164 7.04 -16.91 3.35
C ASN A 164 6.50 -16.92 1.92
N LEU A 165 6.88 -15.97 1.07
CA LEU A 165 6.26 -15.72 -0.22
C LEU A 165 6.18 -16.96 -1.13
N GLU A 166 7.23 -17.76 -1.16
CA GLU A 166 7.28 -19.00 -1.97
C GLU A 166 6.34 -20.11 -1.44
N GLN A 167 5.95 -20.04 -0.17
CA GLN A 167 5.10 -21.05 0.49
C GLN A 167 3.63 -20.64 0.53
N ILE A 168 3.35 -19.36 0.27
CA ILE A 168 1.98 -18.84 0.29
C ILE A 168 1.24 -19.27 -0.96
N THR A 169 0.08 -19.88 -0.76
CA THR A 169 -0.89 -20.10 -1.84
C THR A 169 -1.84 -18.90 -1.89
N PRO A 170 -1.78 -18.08 -2.96
CA PRO A 170 -2.68 -16.94 -3.10
C PRO A 170 -4.15 -17.35 -3.07
N LYS A 171 -4.97 -16.59 -2.39
CA LYS A 171 -6.39 -16.85 -2.23
C LYS A 171 -7.21 -15.89 -3.08
N VAL A 172 -7.92 -16.41 -4.05
CA VAL A 172 -8.85 -15.64 -4.89
C VAL A 172 -9.94 -15.00 -4.02
N GLN A 173 -10.18 -13.73 -4.23
CA GLN A 173 -11.22 -12.99 -3.50
C GLN A 173 -12.62 -13.37 -3.99
N LYS A 174 -13.59 -13.46 -3.07
CA LYS A 174 -15.02 -13.63 -3.41
C LYS A 174 -15.61 -12.28 -3.80
N HIS A 175 -15.66 -11.99 -5.10
CA HIS A 175 -16.07 -10.68 -5.62
C HIS A 175 -17.50 -10.28 -5.29
N ASP A 176 -18.40 -11.23 -5.12
CA ASP A 176 -19.79 -11.04 -4.69
C ASP A 176 -19.93 -10.57 -3.24
N ALA A 177 -18.91 -10.80 -2.41
CA ALA A 177 -18.84 -10.32 -1.03
C ALA A 177 -18.09 -8.98 -0.88
N ALA A 178 -17.67 -8.37 -1.99
CA ALA A 178 -16.89 -7.14 -1.93
C ALA A 178 -17.74 -5.94 -1.49
N THR A 179 -17.16 -5.10 -0.64
CA THR A 179 -17.68 -3.77 -0.30
C THR A 179 -16.66 -2.69 -0.66
N HIS A 180 -17.13 -1.45 -0.83
CA HIS A 180 -16.29 -0.35 -1.27
C HIS A 180 -16.10 0.69 -0.16
N ALA A 181 -14.89 1.25 -0.09
CA ALA A 181 -14.48 2.30 0.83
C ALA A 181 -13.99 3.53 0.03
N PRO A 182 -14.91 4.31 -0.56
CA PRO A 182 -14.55 5.47 -1.35
C PRO A 182 -13.85 6.55 -0.52
N LEU A 183 -13.09 7.41 -1.18
CA LEU A 183 -12.43 8.54 -0.55
C LEU A 183 -13.48 9.46 0.13
N ILE A 184 -13.24 9.82 1.39
CA ILE A 184 -14.07 10.78 2.10
C ILE A 184 -13.63 12.18 1.71
N THR A 185 -14.52 12.93 1.07
CA THR A 185 -14.32 14.32 0.69
C THR A 185 -14.95 15.26 1.70
N LYS A 186 -14.34 16.43 1.88
CA LYS A 186 -15.01 17.53 2.57
C LYS A 186 -16.15 18.01 1.68
N GLY A 187 -17.37 18.02 2.19
CA GLY A 187 -18.52 18.67 1.56
C GLY A 187 -18.33 20.19 1.49
#